data_8515476403fa3f825e2f3c39f58465ad
#
_entry.id   8515476403fa3f825e2f3c39f58465ad
#
_cell.length_a   1.000
_cell.length_b   1.000
_cell.length_c   1.000
_cell.angle_alpha   90.00
_cell.angle_beta   90.00
_cell.angle_gamma   90.00
#
_symmetry.space_group_name_H-M   'P 1'
#
loop_
_entity.id
_entity.type
_entity.pdbx_description
1 polymer ?
#
loop_
_entity_poly.entity_id
_entity_poly.type
_entity_poly.pdbx_seq_one_letter_code
_entity_poly.pdbx_strand_id
1 'polypeptide(L)'
;MRAVIQAVSSASVRVNGGEPRPIGPGLVILLGVKDTDTLDIVPKLAEKCAGLRIFKDENDKLNLSAKDLGYSALVVSQFTLYGDTRKGFRPSFIKAAKPPLAVDAYELFLAEMNRQGLKEVQHGEFGADMQVSLVNEGPCTFVIDTDEWKHKE
;
A
#
# COMPACT_ATOMS: atom_id res chain seq x y z
N MET A 1 5.00 10.18 2.29
CA MET A 1 4.67 8.83 1.79
C MET A 1 3.18 8.71 1.62
N ARG A 2 2.73 8.08 0.56
CA ARG A 2 1.31 7.85 0.29
C ARG A 2 1.03 6.37 0.16
N ALA A 3 -0.05 5.92 0.78
CA ALA A 3 -0.54 4.56 0.62
C ALA A 3 -1.98 4.64 0.14
N VAL A 4 -2.28 3.95 -0.95
CA VAL A 4 -3.66 3.75 -1.41
C VAL A 4 -4.03 2.32 -1.05
N ILE A 5 -5.09 2.18 -0.26
CA ILE A 5 -5.48 0.92 0.36
C ILE A 5 -6.87 0.55 -0.10
N GLN A 6 -7.02 -0.67 -0.61
CA GLN A 6 -8.32 -1.22 -0.99
C GLN A 6 -8.55 -2.53 -0.27
N ALA A 7 -9.74 -2.67 0.32
CA ALA A 7 -10.19 -3.97 0.83
C ALA A 7 -10.57 -4.85 -0.36
N VAL A 8 -10.11 -6.09 -0.36
CA VAL A 8 -10.31 -7.02 -1.47
C VAL A 8 -10.81 -8.37 -0.98
N SER A 9 -11.57 -9.06 -1.82
CA SER A 9 -11.88 -10.47 -1.62
C SER A 9 -10.78 -11.35 -2.18
N SER A 10 -10.06 -10.88 -3.19
CA SER A 10 -8.89 -11.52 -3.78
C SER A 10 -8.08 -10.51 -4.57
N ALA A 11 -6.80 -10.79 -4.72
CA ALA A 11 -5.92 -9.98 -5.57
C ALA A 11 -4.70 -10.79 -5.97
N SER A 12 -4.00 -10.34 -6.98
CA SER A 12 -2.73 -10.93 -7.38
C SER A 12 -1.88 -9.93 -8.14
N VAL A 13 -0.58 -10.17 -8.18
CA VAL A 13 0.35 -9.40 -9.01
C VAL A 13 1.19 -10.38 -9.83
N ARG A 14 1.37 -10.05 -11.12
CA ARG A 14 2.34 -10.72 -11.99
C ARG A 14 3.50 -9.76 -12.20
N VAL A 15 4.70 -10.27 -11.98
CA VAL A 15 5.94 -9.50 -12.14
C VAL A 15 6.61 -9.98 -13.43
N ASN A 16 6.82 -9.05 -14.38
CA ASN A 16 7.48 -9.34 -15.67
C ASN A 16 6.85 -10.54 -16.42
N GLY A 17 5.51 -10.63 -16.39
CA GLY A 17 4.78 -11.71 -17.06
C GLY A 17 4.89 -13.07 -16.38
N GLY A 18 5.43 -13.13 -15.17
CA GLY A 18 5.59 -14.38 -14.42
C GLY A 18 4.30 -14.91 -13.82
N GLU A 19 4.43 -15.93 -12.98
CA GLU A 19 3.28 -16.50 -12.30
C GLU A 19 2.63 -15.50 -11.35
N PRO A 20 1.30 -15.51 -11.20
CA PRO A 20 0.63 -14.62 -10.28
C PRO A 20 1.02 -14.92 -8.83
N ARG A 21 1.18 -13.86 -8.06
CA ARG A 21 1.37 -13.94 -6.60
C ARG A 21 0.05 -13.57 -5.95
N PRO A 22 -0.77 -14.55 -5.55
CA PRO A 22 -2.14 -14.27 -5.12
C PRO A 22 -2.26 -14.05 -3.62
N ILE A 23 -3.32 -13.34 -3.25
CA ILE A 23 -3.85 -13.32 -1.89
C ILE A 23 -5.36 -13.59 -1.94
N GLY A 24 -5.89 -14.14 -0.86
CA GLY A 24 -7.33 -14.18 -0.61
C GLY A 24 -7.80 -12.85 0.00
N PRO A 25 -8.82 -12.90 0.89
CA PRO A 25 -9.33 -11.67 1.50
C PRO A 25 -8.24 -10.87 2.20
N GLY A 26 -8.27 -9.55 2.00
CA GLY A 26 -7.26 -8.70 2.62
C GLY A 26 -7.19 -7.31 2.03
N LEU A 27 -5.96 -6.81 1.95
CA LEU A 27 -5.66 -5.46 1.50
C LEU A 27 -4.73 -5.47 0.29
N VAL A 28 -5.03 -4.61 -0.68
CA VAL A 28 -4.04 -4.19 -1.67
C VAL A 28 -3.54 -2.82 -1.25
N ILE A 29 -2.23 -2.67 -1.15
CA ILE A 29 -1.59 -1.43 -0.75
C ILE A 29 -0.65 -0.98 -1.86
N LEU A 30 -0.95 0.17 -2.46
CA LEU A 30 -0.06 0.84 -3.40
C LEU A 30 0.74 1.87 -2.60
N LEU A 31 2.06 1.76 -2.61
CA LEU A 31 2.94 2.60 -1.80
C LEU A 31 3.79 3.52 -2.67
N GLY A 32 3.64 4.82 -2.47
CA GLY A 32 4.46 5.85 -3.08
C GLY A 32 5.36 6.51 -2.06
N VAL A 33 6.61 6.74 -2.43
CA VAL A 33 7.61 7.39 -1.59
C VAL A 33 7.96 8.75 -2.19
N LYS A 34 7.92 9.79 -1.36
CA LYS A 34 8.24 11.16 -1.77
C LYS A 34 9.73 11.42 -1.54
N ASP A 35 10.33 12.27 -2.37
CA ASP A 35 11.76 12.58 -2.30
C ASP A 35 12.21 13.19 -0.97
N THR A 36 11.28 13.79 -0.20
CA THR A 36 11.57 14.36 1.12
C THR A 36 11.23 13.44 2.27
N ASP A 37 10.77 12.21 2.00
CA ASP A 37 10.43 11.25 3.05
C ASP A 37 11.67 10.71 3.76
N THR A 38 11.47 10.26 5.00
CA THR A 38 12.51 9.60 5.79
C THR A 38 12.01 8.23 6.23
N LEU A 39 12.96 7.31 6.49
CA LEU A 39 12.62 5.92 6.80
C LEU A 39 11.89 5.75 8.13
N ASP A 40 12.03 6.68 9.05
CA ASP A 40 11.45 6.60 10.38
C ASP A 40 9.91 6.60 10.40
N ILE A 41 9.28 7.07 9.32
CA ILE A 41 7.82 7.09 9.21
C ILE A 41 7.25 5.72 8.80
N VAL A 42 8.07 4.84 8.23
CA VAL A 42 7.62 3.58 7.64
C VAL A 42 6.96 2.64 8.64
N PRO A 43 7.54 2.40 9.82
CA PRO A 43 6.90 1.50 10.80
C PRO A 43 5.49 1.96 11.20
N LYS A 44 5.31 3.25 11.40
CA LYS A 44 4.01 3.81 11.75
C LYS A 44 3.00 3.66 10.62
N LEU A 45 3.44 3.86 9.37
CA LEU A 45 2.55 3.69 8.21
C LEU A 45 2.12 2.24 8.06
N ALA A 46 3.03 1.29 8.21
CA ALA A 46 2.72 -0.14 8.13
C ALA A 46 1.72 -0.55 9.21
N GLU A 47 1.94 -0.10 10.44
CA GLU A 47 1.02 -0.35 11.56
C GLU A 47 -0.37 0.21 11.26
N LYS A 48 -0.43 1.44 10.74
CA LYS A 48 -1.68 2.08 10.35
C LYS A 48 -2.41 1.27 9.29
N CYS A 49 -1.72 0.84 8.24
CA CYS A 49 -2.33 0.06 7.16
C CYS A 49 -2.90 -1.26 7.67
N ALA A 50 -2.14 -2.00 8.46
CA ALA A 50 -2.58 -3.30 8.97
C ALA A 50 -3.72 -3.18 9.96
N GLY A 51 -3.77 -2.08 10.70
CA GLY A 51 -4.74 -1.85 11.76
C GLY A 51 -5.98 -1.06 11.36
N LEU A 52 -6.07 -0.58 10.11
CA LEU A 52 -7.27 0.15 9.65
C LEU A 52 -8.51 -0.71 9.80
N ARG A 53 -9.52 -0.15 10.45
CA ARG A 53 -10.77 -0.88 10.76
C ARG A 53 -11.75 -0.70 9.61
N ILE A 54 -11.45 -1.29 8.48
CA ILE A 54 -12.14 -1.10 7.21
C ILE A 54 -12.88 -2.34 6.71
N PHE A 55 -12.98 -3.36 7.54
CA PHE A 55 -13.78 -4.55 7.26
C PHE A 55 -15.01 -4.54 8.15
N LYS A 56 -16.11 -5.01 7.60
CA LYS A 56 -17.40 -5.01 8.29
C LYS A 56 -17.43 -6.02 9.42
N ASP A 57 -18.03 -5.61 10.53
CA ASP A 57 -18.33 -6.50 11.65
C ASP A 57 -19.73 -7.16 11.47
N GLU A 58 -20.17 -7.89 12.48
CA GLU A 58 -21.47 -8.56 12.49
C GLU A 58 -22.66 -7.61 12.38
N ASN A 59 -22.44 -6.32 12.68
CA ASN A 59 -23.45 -5.27 12.59
C ASN A 59 -23.36 -4.47 11.28
N ASP A 60 -22.58 -4.98 10.31
CA ASP A 60 -22.35 -4.37 8.99
C ASP A 60 -21.69 -2.99 9.07
N LYS A 61 -20.85 -2.78 10.10
CA LYS A 61 -20.10 -1.53 10.30
C LYS A 61 -18.62 -1.75 10.10
N LEU A 62 -17.95 -0.77 9.50
CA LEU A 62 -16.49 -0.79 9.33
C LEU A 62 -15.83 -0.72 10.71
N ASN A 63 -15.38 -1.84 11.20
CA ASN A 63 -14.91 -1.97 12.58
C ASN A 63 -13.75 -2.93 12.78
N LEU A 64 -13.52 -3.83 11.84
CA LEU A 64 -12.47 -4.85 11.97
C LEU A 64 -11.32 -4.55 11.02
N SER A 65 -10.11 -4.83 11.48
CA SER A 65 -8.91 -4.68 10.66
C SER A 65 -8.53 -5.99 9.99
N ALA A 66 -7.67 -5.92 8.98
CA ALA A 66 -7.06 -7.12 8.38
C ALA A 66 -6.32 -7.92 9.45
N LYS A 67 -5.69 -7.24 10.38
CA LYS A 67 -4.98 -7.83 11.50
C LYS A 67 -5.92 -8.62 12.41
N ASP A 68 -7.09 -8.07 12.74
CA ASP A 68 -8.11 -8.74 13.56
C ASP A 68 -8.62 -10.02 12.90
N LEU A 69 -8.77 -9.99 11.59
CA LEU A 69 -9.38 -11.07 10.81
C LEU A 69 -8.37 -12.12 10.33
N GLY A 70 -7.07 -11.86 10.54
CA GLY A 70 -6.04 -12.74 10.02
C GLY A 70 -6.02 -12.75 8.49
N TYR A 71 -6.29 -11.62 7.87
CA TYR A 71 -6.28 -11.47 6.42
C TYR A 71 -4.87 -11.19 5.89
N SER A 72 -4.74 -11.14 4.58
CA SER A 72 -3.46 -10.96 3.88
C SER A 72 -3.29 -9.55 3.35
N ALA A 73 -2.09 -9.21 2.92
CA ALA A 73 -1.82 -7.98 2.21
C ALA A 73 -1.01 -8.26 0.94
N LEU A 74 -1.29 -7.49 -0.10
CA LEU A 74 -0.49 -7.43 -1.32
C LEU A 74 0.03 -6.00 -1.45
N VAL A 75 1.34 -5.84 -1.42
CA VAL A 75 2.00 -4.54 -1.45
C VAL A 75 2.69 -4.34 -2.80
N VAL A 76 2.40 -3.21 -3.44
CA VAL A 76 2.97 -2.85 -4.73
C VAL A 76 3.57 -1.45 -4.64
N SER A 77 4.84 -1.30 -5.03
CA SER A 77 5.43 0.03 -5.11
C SER A 77 4.82 0.81 -6.28
N GLN A 78 4.51 2.08 -6.05
CA GLN A 78 3.75 2.90 -7.00
C GLN A 78 4.25 4.35 -6.97
N PHE A 79 5.36 4.63 -7.67
CA PHE A 79 5.93 5.97 -7.67
C PHE A 79 4.98 7.00 -8.31
N THR A 80 4.09 6.55 -9.20
CA THR A 80 3.14 7.42 -9.89
C THR A 80 2.11 8.06 -8.95
N LEU A 81 2.04 7.62 -7.68
CA LEU A 81 1.24 8.32 -6.67
C LEU A 81 1.75 9.74 -6.42
N TYR A 82 3.00 10.02 -6.77
CA TYR A 82 3.58 11.36 -6.73
C TYR A 82 3.67 12.01 -8.12
N GLY A 83 2.93 11.49 -9.08
CA GLY A 83 2.74 12.13 -10.37
C GLY A 83 2.00 13.45 -10.20
N ASP A 84 2.61 14.53 -10.66
CA ASP A 84 2.01 15.86 -10.62
C ASP A 84 1.30 16.12 -11.95
N THR A 85 -0.01 16.26 -11.90
CA THR A 85 -0.86 16.42 -13.08
C THR A 85 -1.40 17.86 -13.24
N ARG A 86 -0.87 18.80 -12.46
CA ARG A 86 -1.41 20.18 -12.43
C ARG A 86 -1.18 20.96 -13.73
N LYS A 87 -0.16 20.59 -14.50
CA LYS A 87 0.19 21.29 -15.75
C LYS A 87 0.05 20.35 -16.94
N GLY A 88 -0.91 20.65 -17.81
CA GLY A 88 -1.10 19.88 -19.04
C GLY A 88 -1.48 18.43 -18.78
N PHE A 89 -1.18 17.56 -19.74
CA PHE A 89 -1.59 16.16 -19.70
C PHE A 89 -0.43 15.18 -19.48
N ARG A 90 0.80 15.68 -19.42
CA ARG A 90 1.97 14.86 -19.13
C ARG A 90 2.31 14.98 -17.64
N PRO A 91 2.17 13.89 -16.87
CA PRO A 91 2.51 13.95 -15.44
C PRO A 91 4.01 14.21 -15.23
N SER A 92 4.34 14.95 -14.20
CA SER A 92 5.71 15.13 -13.73
C SER A 92 5.95 14.23 -12.52
N PHE A 93 7.12 13.59 -12.45
CA PHE A 93 7.49 12.69 -11.36
C PHE A 93 8.65 13.24 -10.52
N ILE A 94 8.87 14.55 -10.55
CA ILE A 94 9.98 15.19 -9.82
C ILE A 94 9.91 14.91 -8.32
N LYS A 95 8.70 14.83 -7.76
CA LYS A 95 8.50 14.62 -6.32
C LYS A 95 8.65 13.17 -5.88
N ALA A 96 8.64 12.22 -6.80
CA ALA A 96 8.80 10.82 -6.47
C ALA A 96 10.25 10.52 -6.07
N ALA A 97 10.43 9.80 -4.98
CA ALA A 97 11.77 9.38 -4.56
C ALA A 97 12.39 8.43 -5.58
N LYS A 98 13.70 8.50 -5.68
CA LYS A 98 14.50 7.61 -6.51
C LYS A 98 15.31 6.65 -5.62
N PRO A 99 15.83 5.55 -6.18
CA PRO A 99 16.79 4.75 -5.43
C PRO A 99 17.98 5.59 -4.98
N PRO A 100 18.58 5.36 -3.80
CA PRO A 100 18.26 4.22 -2.89
C PRO A 100 17.05 4.44 -1.99
N LEU A 101 16.61 5.67 -1.73
CA LEU A 101 15.55 5.94 -0.77
C LEU A 101 14.25 5.17 -1.09
N ALA A 102 13.82 5.20 -2.34
CA ALA A 102 12.57 4.55 -2.75
C ALA A 102 12.61 3.04 -2.49
N VAL A 103 13.75 2.40 -2.78
CA VAL A 103 13.94 0.97 -2.58
C VAL A 103 13.99 0.65 -1.08
N ASP A 104 14.79 1.40 -0.34
CA ASP A 104 14.96 1.19 1.10
C ASP A 104 13.63 1.34 1.85
N ALA A 105 12.84 2.34 1.50
CA ALA A 105 11.54 2.56 2.10
C ALA A 105 10.58 1.41 1.78
N TYR A 106 10.55 0.96 0.54
CA TYR A 106 9.71 -0.15 0.12
C TYR A 106 10.07 -1.45 0.86
N GLU A 107 11.37 -1.77 0.91
CA GLU A 107 11.85 -2.97 1.60
C GLU A 107 11.54 -2.92 3.10
N LEU A 108 11.73 -1.76 3.72
CA LEU A 108 11.40 -1.58 5.13
C LEU A 108 9.89 -1.73 5.37
N PHE A 109 9.06 -1.18 4.48
CA PHE A 109 7.62 -1.31 4.58
C PHE A 109 7.20 -2.78 4.53
N LEU A 110 7.77 -3.57 3.63
CA LEU A 110 7.50 -5.00 3.55
C LEU A 110 7.90 -5.72 4.85
N ALA A 111 9.09 -5.40 5.38
CA ALA A 111 9.54 -5.99 6.64
C ALA A 111 8.60 -5.64 7.79
N GLU A 112 8.17 -4.40 7.87
CA GLU A 112 7.24 -3.96 8.92
C GLU A 112 5.85 -4.57 8.75
N MET A 113 5.35 -4.72 7.52
CA MET A 113 4.08 -5.40 7.28
C MET A 113 4.14 -6.87 7.72
N ASN A 114 5.27 -7.54 7.50
CA ASN A 114 5.47 -8.92 7.95
C ASN A 114 5.45 -9.07 9.47
N ARG A 115 5.66 -7.99 10.22
CA ARG A 115 5.60 -8.00 11.69
C ARG A 115 4.20 -7.81 12.23
N GLN A 116 3.22 -7.49 11.38
CA GLN A 116 1.88 -7.11 11.83
C GLN A 116 0.96 -8.30 12.15
N GLY A 117 1.40 -9.53 11.92
CA GLY A 117 0.61 -10.70 12.25
C GLY A 117 -0.49 -11.03 11.24
N LEU A 118 -0.36 -10.56 10.01
CA LEU A 118 -1.25 -10.93 8.92
C LEU A 118 -1.00 -12.38 8.49
N LYS A 119 -1.97 -12.97 7.80
CA LYS A 119 -1.84 -14.35 7.29
C LYS A 119 -0.62 -14.49 6.38
N GLU A 120 -0.48 -13.57 5.41
CA GLU A 120 0.69 -13.49 4.55
C GLU A 120 0.81 -12.09 3.96
N VAL A 121 2.01 -11.75 3.54
CA VAL A 121 2.28 -10.51 2.81
C VAL A 121 2.92 -10.89 1.49
N GLN A 122 2.19 -10.69 0.41
CA GLN A 122 2.72 -10.82 -0.94
C GLN A 122 3.13 -9.46 -1.46
N HIS A 123 3.99 -9.42 -2.46
CA HIS A 123 4.49 -8.15 -2.99
C HIS A 123 4.91 -8.25 -4.44
N GLY A 124 4.91 -7.10 -5.11
CA GLY A 124 5.58 -6.95 -6.40
C GLY A 124 7.07 -6.71 -6.23
N GLU A 125 7.73 -6.37 -7.33
CA GLU A 125 9.16 -6.05 -7.35
C GLU A 125 9.34 -4.59 -7.74
N PHE A 126 10.17 -3.88 -6.99
CA PHE A 126 10.46 -2.48 -7.29
C PHE A 126 11.04 -2.33 -8.70
N GLY A 127 10.46 -1.40 -9.48
CA GLY A 127 10.95 -1.09 -10.82
C GLY A 127 10.59 -2.08 -11.91
N ALA A 128 9.88 -3.16 -11.59
CA ALA A 128 9.48 -4.17 -12.57
C ALA A 128 8.16 -3.79 -13.26
N ASP A 129 7.90 -4.41 -14.40
CA ASP A 129 6.58 -4.38 -15.02
C ASP A 129 5.64 -5.27 -14.22
N MET A 130 4.50 -4.73 -13.83
CA MET A 130 3.57 -5.46 -12.97
C MET A 130 2.15 -5.34 -13.51
N GLN A 131 1.41 -6.45 -13.41
CA GLN A 131 -0.03 -6.47 -13.67
C GLN A 131 -0.71 -6.82 -12.36
N VAL A 132 -1.53 -5.91 -11.86
CA VAL A 132 -2.24 -6.06 -10.60
C VAL A 132 -3.70 -6.34 -10.90
N SER A 133 -4.19 -7.46 -10.38
CA SER A 133 -5.60 -7.86 -10.51
C SER A 133 -6.21 -7.86 -9.12
N LEU A 134 -7.41 -7.32 -8.97
CA LEU A 134 -8.08 -7.32 -7.67
C LEU A 134 -9.58 -7.26 -7.82
N VAL A 135 -10.26 -7.76 -6.80
CA VAL A 135 -11.69 -7.57 -6.63
C VAL A 135 -11.87 -6.70 -5.39
N ASN A 136 -12.22 -5.43 -5.60
CA ASN A 136 -12.46 -4.51 -4.49
C ASN A 136 -13.79 -4.85 -3.81
N GLU A 137 -13.71 -5.15 -2.52
CA GLU A 137 -14.87 -5.41 -1.67
C GLU A 137 -15.38 -4.07 -1.16
N GLY A 138 -16.15 -3.42 -1.97
CA GLY A 138 -16.37 -2.02 -1.78
C GLY A 138 -17.81 -1.54 -1.79
N PRO A 139 -17.91 -0.23 -1.86
CA PRO A 139 -16.80 0.72 -2.08
C PRO A 139 -15.90 0.83 -0.84
N CYS A 140 -14.61 0.55 -0.99
CA CYS A 140 -13.66 0.60 0.12
C CYS A 140 -12.26 0.89 -0.41
N THR A 141 -11.92 2.19 -0.50
CA THR A 141 -10.63 2.67 -0.98
C THR A 141 -10.25 3.88 -0.13
N PHE A 142 -9.06 3.84 0.45
CA PHE A 142 -8.57 4.89 1.33
C PHE A 142 -7.21 5.37 0.88
N VAL A 143 -6.93 6.64 1.12
CA VAL A 143 -5.62 7.24 0.88
C VAL A 143 -5.07 7.72 2.22
N ILE A 144 -3.87 7.26 2.55
CA ILE A 144 -3.11 7.79 3.69
C ILE A 144 -1.95 8.59 3.12
N ASP A 145 -1.82 9.83 3.54
CA ASP A 145 -0.68 10.69 3.22
C ASP A 145 0.00 11.07 4.53
N THR A 146 1.25 10.62 4.71
CA THR A 146 1.98 10.88 5.96
C THR A 146 2.31 12.36 6.16
N ASP A 147 2.28 13.17 5.12
CA ASP A 147 2.47 14.61 5.25
C ASP A 147 1.37 15.24 6.11
N GLU A 148 0.17 14.66 6.11
CA GLU A 148 -0.94 15.14 6.93
C GLU A 148 -0.68 14.94 8.43
N TRP A 149 0.20 14.02 8.79
CA TRP A 149 0.54 13.76 10.20
C TRP A 149 1.40 14.86 10.82
N LYS A 150 2.06 15.64 10.00
CA LYS A 150 2.96 16.71 10.46
C LYS A 150 2.21 17.93 11.03
N HIS A 151 0.93 18.00 10.82
CA HIS A 151 0.09 19.13 11.21
C HIS A 151 -0.83 18.85 12.41
N LYS A 152 -0.53 17.80 13.17
CA LYS A 152 -1.37 17.36 14.29
C LYS A 152 -0.95 17.95 15.64
N GLU A 153 -0.03 18.88 15.64
CA GLU A 153 0.43 19.49 16.88
C GLU A 153 -0.40 20.71 17.27
#